data_cd9d4d5a58442996b6cb279b85f4d895
#
_entry.id   cd9d4d5a58442996b6cb279b85f4d895
#
_cell.length_a   1.000
_cell.length_b   1.000
_cell.length_c   1.000
_cell.angle_alpha   90.00
_cell.angle_beta   90.00
_cell.angle_gamma   90.00
#
_symmetry.space_group_name_H-M   'P 1'
#
loop_
_entity.id
_entity.type
_entity.pdbx_description
1 polymer ?
#
loop_
_entity_poly.entity_id
_entity_poly.type
_entity_poly.pdbx_seq_one_letter_code
_entity_poly.pdbx_strand_id
1 'polypeptide(L)'
;RQPKQSRTGYVNSESSRHFFVDDLEHPYNDDVNKFNWIRGYHVGGRSLTWGRHTYRLTDLDFEANLKDGIAIDWPIRYKDISPWYDYVDQFIGVQGRNEGISHFPDRKFLLKPFGLNILENHMRDSFSKNFSDGRILSNARTAHVTEGTKPGLGRVSCQLRNRCMRGCQYGAYFSSNSSTLPVAEATGNMTLMPNSIVHEIIYDEDTKKAKGVRVIDSENNKSYEYFAKVIFLCSSAIASTSILMQSKSNRFPNGLGNDSGELGHNLMDHHFQVGASGRFDGFKNKTTYGRRPAGYYIPRFRNIGGKTNQKDFIRGYGYQGAASRGFMGIANSKEEMVSYGPRLKEIIVQPNEWTAGHGAFGEILPYHDNKMELDYDKKDKWGLPTVTFNATIRENERAMRKDMRQQAAEMLERSGFKDIYDWEDKYVFGNGIHEMGTARMGHDPKTSVLNKFNQVHSVKNVYVTDGACMTSSGCQNPSITYMALTARAANHAVDELNKQNI
;
A
#
# COMPACT_ATOMS: atom_id res chain seq x y z
N ARG A 1 1.92 25.06 4.28
CA ARG A 1 3.08 24.17 4.06
C ARG A 1 2.57 22.78 3.82
N GLN A 2 2.96 22.15 2.72
CA GLN A 2 2.46 20.84 2.26
C GLN A 2 0.91 20.79 2.26
N PRO A 3 0.23 21.65 1.51
CA PRO A 3 -1.22 21.86 1.67
C PRO A 3 -2.03 20.62 1.27
N LYS A 4 -1.57 19.82 0.31
CA LYS A 4 -2.27 18.58 -0.10
C LYS A 4 -2.14 17.50 0.97
N GLN A 5 -0.94 17.22 1.47
CA GLN A 5 -0.68 16.24 2.52
C GLN A 5 -1.41 16.60 3.83
N SER A 6 -1.47 17.88 4.17
CA SER A 6 -2.20 18.37 5.35
C SER A 6 -3.71 18.10 5.27
N ARG A 7 -4.29 18.14 4.07
CA ARG A 7 -5.72 17.85 3.83
C ARG A 7 -6.03 16.37 3.93
N THR A 8 -5.11 15.51 3.51
CA THR A 8 -5.34 14.06 3.56
C THR A 8 -5.22 13.48 4.97
N GLY A 9 -4.53 14.19 5.87
CA GLY A 9 -4.33 13.76 7.25
C GLY A 9 -3.52 12.47 7.44
N TYR A 10 -3.14 11.78 6.36
CA TYR A 10 -2.43 10.51 6.44
C TYR A 10 -1.03 10.71 7.02
N VAL A 11 -0.84 10.29 8.27
CA VAL A 11 0.41 10.39 9.07
C VAL A 11 1.20 11.69 8.90
N ASN A 12 0.65 12.69 8.23
CA ASN A 12 1.24 14.01 8.09
C ASN A 12 0.91 14.84 9.34
N SER A 13 1.90 14.99 10.19
CA SER A 13 1.83 15.79 11.42
C SER A 13 3.09 16.62 11.53
N GLU A 14 3.13 17.55 12.48
CA GLU A 14 4.33 18.37 12.75
C GLU A 14 5.60 17.52 12.90
N SER A 15 5.47 16.35 13.55
CA SER A 15 6.61 15.46 13.81
C SER A 15 7.01 14.55 12.64
N SER A 16 6.20 14.45 11.59
CA SER A 16 6.42 13.52 10.45
C SER A 16 6.37 14.20 9.08
N ARG A 17 6.03 15.48 9.00
CA ARG A 17 5.88 16.20 7.72
C ARG A 17 7.14 16.18 6.86
N HIS A 18 8.33 16.08 7.46
CA HIS A 18 9.61 16.01 6.75
C HIS A 18 9.78 14.74 5.91
N PHE A 19 8.94 13.71 6.14
CA PHE A 19 8.92 12.51 5.30
C PHE A 19 8.13 12.69 4.00
N PHE A 20 7.46 13.82 3.83
CA PHE A 20 6.60 14.07 2.67
C PHE A 20 7.16 15.17 1.79
N VAL A 21 7.04 14.98 0.47
CA VAL A 21 7.43 15.99 -0.52
C VAL A 21 6.51 17.19 -0.44
N ASP A 22 7.08 18.38 -0.56
CA ASP A 22 6.29 19.61 -0.70
C ASP A 22 5.88 19.81 -2.17
N ASP A 23 4.60 19.78 -2.45
CA ASP A 23 4.04 19.92 -3.81
C ASP A 23 4.17 21.34 -4.38
N LEU A 24 4.59 22.33 -3.57
CA LEU A 24 4.94 23.65 -4.06
C LEU A 24 6.34 23.66 -4.72
N GLU A 25 7.26 22.82 -4.21
CA GLU A 25 8.59 22.64 -4.80
C GLU A 25 8.59 21.63 -5.96
N HIS A 26 7.73 20.62 -5.85
CA HIS A 26 7.60 19.54 -6.82
C HIS A 26 6.13 19.42 -7.28
N PRO A 27 5.68 20.35 -8.11
CA PRO A 27 4.30 20.39 -8.56
C PRO A 27 3.95 19.22 -9.48
N TYR A 28 2.67 18.97 -9.60
CA TYR A 28 2.08 18.09 -10.59
C TYR A 28 0.73 18.68 -11.04
N ASN A 29 0.21 18.21 -12.18
CA ASN A 29 -1.03 18.69 -12.74
C ASN A 29 -2.18 17.70 -12.44
N ASP A 30 -3.22 18.18 -11.76
CA ASP A 30 -4.46 17.45 -11.45
C ASP A 30 -5.70 18.28 -11.82
N ASP A 31 -5.61 19.10 -12.89
CA ASP A 31 -6.66 20.04 -13.27
C ASP A 31 -7.87 19.34 -13.90
N VAL A 32 -7.67 18.24 -14.62
CA VAL A 32 -8.74 17.44 -15.23
C VAL A 32 -9.50 16.67 -14.16
N ASN A 33 -8.79 15.91 -13.34
CA ASN A 33 -9.32 15.18 -12.20
C ASN A 33 -8.39 15.36 -11.00
N LYS A 34 -8.96 15.69 -9.84
CA LYS A 34 -8.17 15.89 -8.63
C LYS A 34 -7.45 14.61 -8.22
N PHE A 35 -6.16 14.76 -7.92
CA PHE A 35 -5.28 13.68 -7.48
C PHE A 35 -4.47 14.11 -6.26
N ASN A 36 -4.35 13.23 -5.27
CA ASN A 36 -3.54 13.47 -4.07
C ASN A 36 -2.29 12.58 -4.10
N TRP A 37 -1.25 13.06 -4.74
CA TRP A 37 0.00 12.28 -4.82
C TRP A 37 0.85 12.43 -3.56
N ILE A 38 0.71 11.47 -2.63
CA ILE A 38 1.41 11.45 -1.35
C ILE A 38 2.71 10.66 -1.51
N ARG A 39 3.86 11.32 -1.45
CA ARG A 39 5.17 10.73 -1.71
C ARG A 39 6.28 11.29 -0.82
N GLY A 40 7.42 10.59 -0.77
CA GLY A 40 8.63 11.01 -0.06
C GLY A 40 9.89 10.66 -0.84
N TYR A 41 10.91 11.51 -0.79
CA TYR A 41 12.20 11.33 -1.49
C TYR A 41 13.35 10.88 -0.58
N HIS A 42 13.10 10.75 0.71
CA HIS A 42 14.12 10.33 1.68
C HIS A 42 14.47 8.84 1.58
N VAL A 43 15.64 8.46 2.08
CA VAL A 43 16.07 7.06 2.18
C VAL A 43 15.07 6.25 2.98
N GLY A 44 14.65 5.11 2.44
CA GLY A 44 13.58 4.27 3.01
C GLY A 44 12.18 4.58 2.49
N GLY A 45 11.99 5.75 1.87
CA GLY A 45 10.73 6.13 1.21
C GLY A 45 9.49 5.91 2.08
N ARG A 46 8.40 5.49 1.45
CA ARG A 46 7.14 5.21 2.15
C ARG A 46 7.20 4.03 3.13
N SER A 47 8.29 3.25 3.16
CA SER A 47 8.45 2.22 4.19
C SER A 47 8.55 2.80 5.62
N LEU A 48 8.80 4.10 5.77
CA LEU A 48 8.78 4.77 7.07
C LEU A 48 7.37 5.17 7.52
N THR A 49 6.43 5.35 6.60
CA THR A 49 5.09 5.92 6.86
C THR A 49 3.92 4.95 6.61
N TRP A 50 4.12 3.80 5.97
CA TRP A 50 3.04 2.86 5.66
C TRP A 50 2.44 2.16 6.90
N GLY A 51 1.24 1.58 6.75
CA GLY A 51 0.51 0.89 7.83
C GLY A 51 1.02 -0.50 8.18
N ARG A 52 1.99 -1.03 7.45
CA ARG A 52 2.57 -2.40 7.57
C ARG A 52 1.57 -3.53 7.39
N HIS A 53 0.37 -3.25 6.90
CA HIS A 53 -0.58 -4.29 6.54
C HIS A 53 -0.05 -5.14 5.39
N THR A 54 -0.13 -6.46 5.53
CA THR A 54 0.45 -7.43 4.62
C THR A 54 -0.57 -8.50 4.27
N TYR A 55 -1.40 -8.26 3.28
CA TYR A 55 -2.39 -9.23 2.81
C TYR A 55 -1.98 -9.74 1.43
N ARG A 56 -2.01 -11.06 1.24
CA ARG A 56 -1.62 -11.70 -0.02
C ARG A 56 -2.77 -11.66 -1.01
N LEU A 57 -2.47 -11.39 -2.27
CA LEU A 57 -3.37 -11.70 -3.38
C LEU A 57 -3.50 -13.22 -3.53
N THR A 58 -4.62 -13.67 -4.09
CA THR A 58 -4.92 -15.08 -4.36
C THR A 58 -5.35 -15.25 -5.82
N ASP A 59 -5.66 -16.48 -6.25
CA ASP A 59 -6.20 -16.69 -7.59
C ASP A 59 -7.58 -16.05 -7.79
N LEU A 60 -8.31 -15.73 -6.69
CA LEU A 60 -9.48 -14.85 -6.77
C LEU A 60 -9.14 -13.47 -7.37
N ASP A 61 -7.91 -12.98 -7.12
CA ASP A 61 -7.42 -11.69 -7.61
C ASP A 61 -6.65 -11.83 -8.93
N PHE A 62 -5.77 -12.87 -9.04
CA PHE A 62 -4.96 -13.10 -10.24
C PHE A 62 -5.77 -13.52 -11.47
N GLU A 63 -6.89 -14.18 -11.29
CA GLU A 63 -7.78 -14.59 -12.39
C GLU A 63 -8.94 -13.62 -12.63
N ALA A 64 -9.07 -12.60 -11.81
CA ALA A 64 -10.24 -11.74 -11.80
C ALA A 64 -10.46 -11.01 -13.13
N ASN A 65 -9.40 -10.45 -13.73
CA ASN A 65 -9.50 -9.78 -15.03
C ASN A 65 -9.97 -10.75 -16.12
N LEU A 66 -9.42 -11.96 -16.16
CA LEU A 66 -9.81 -13.01 -17.13
C LEU A 66 -11.26 -13.41 -16.93
N LYS A 67 -11.69 -13.67 -15.70
CA LYS A 67 -13.06 -14.12 -15.39
C LYS A 67 -14.12 -13.06 -15.67
N ASP A 68 -13.78 -11.79 -15.42
CA ASP A 68 -14.71 -10.68 -15.62
C ASP A 68 -14.63 -10.09 -17.04
N GLY A 69 -13.69 -10.55 -17.88
CA GLY A 69 -13.49 -10.02 -19.24
C GLY A 69 -13.02 -8.56 -19.26
N ILE A 70 -12.24 -8.14 -18.25
CA ILE A 70 -11.77 -6.77 -18.07
C ILE A 70 -10.26 -6.70 -18.25
N ALA A 71 -9.78 -5.69 -18.99
CA ALA A 71 -8.36 -5.46 -19.26
C ALA A 71 -7.62 -6.71 -19.75
N ILE A 72 -6.54 -7.12 -19.12
CA ILE A 72 -5.74 -8.30 -19.51
C ILE A 72 -5.55 -9.24 -18.33
N ASP A 73 -5.34 -10.52 -18.63
CA ASP A 73 -5.02 -11.54 -17.62
C ASP A 73 -3.64 -11.30 -16.99
N TRP A 74 -3.50 -11.64 -15.70
CA TRP A 74 -2.21 -11.70 -15.06
C TRP A 74 -1.35 -12.82 -15.64
N PRO A 75 -0.04 -12.58 -15.90
CA PRO A 75 0.83 -13.62 -16.44
C PRO A 75 1.33 -14.61 -15.37
N ILE A 76 0.81 -14.52 -14.15
CA ILE A 76 1.14 -15.39 -13.01
C ILE A 76 -0.11 -15.79 -12.24
N ARG A 77 0.03 -16.83 -11.40
CA ARG A 77 -0.99 -17.32 -10.46
C ARG A 77 -0.41 -17.39 -9.04
N TYR A 78 -1.25 -17.64 -8.04
CA TYR A 78 -0.83 -17.72 -6.64
C TYR A 78 0.35 -18.68 -6.42
N LYS A 79 0.34 -19.84 -7.10
CA LYS A 79 1.42 -20.84 -7.03
C LYS A 79 2.80 -20.30 -7.44
N ASP A 80 2.83 -19.33 -8.37
CA ASP A 80 4.08 -18.77 -8.91
C ASP A 80 4.74 -17.77 -7.94
N ILE A 81 3.95 -17.21 -7.01
CA ILE A 81 4.41 -16.17 -6.08
C ILE A 81 4.37 -16.60 -4.62
N SER A 82 3.60 -17.63 -4.27
CA SER A 82 3.44 -18.06 -2.87
C SER A 82 4.75 -18.39 -2.15
N PRO A 83 5.78 -19.02 -2.78
CA PRO A 83 7.07 -19.26 -2.12
C PRO A 83 7.79 -17.94 -1.77
N TRP A 84 7.63 -16.93 -2.60
CA TRP A 84 8.22 -15.59 -2.40
C TRP A 84 7.49 -14.80 -1.32
N TYR A 85 6.19 -14.96 -1.21
CA TYR A 85 5.44 -14.46 -0.06
C TYR A 85 5.93 -15.07 1.25
N ASP A 86 6.17 -16.38 1.29
CA ASP A 86 6.69 -17.08 2.47
C ASP A 86 8.09 -16.58 2.84
N TYR A 87 8.98 -16.41 1.85
CA TYR A 87 10.30 -15.84 2.05
C TYR A 87 10.24 -14.43 2.66
N VAL A 88 9.40 -13.56 2.10
CA VAL A 88 9.26 -12.18 2.58
C VAL A 88 8.64 -12.14 3.98
N ASP A 89 7.56 -12.92 4.24
CA ASP A 89 6.92 -12.98 5.57
C ASP A 89 7.93 -13.34 6.66
N GLN A 90 8.77 -14.33 6.39
CA GLN A 90 9.80 -14.78 7.33
C GLN A 90 10.86 -13.70 7.57
N PHE A 91 11.32 -13.04 6.49
CA PHE A 91 12.38 -12.05 6.55
C PHE A 91 11.93 -10.77 7.28
N ILE A 92 10.79 -10.20 6.87
CA ILE A 92 10.31 -8.94 7.45
C ILE A 92 9.65 -9.10 8.82
N GLY A 93 9.29 -10.35 9.21
CA GLY A 93 8.63 -10.66 10.47
C GLY A 93 7.16 -10.24 10.47
N VAL A 94 6.33 -11.00 9.76
CA VAL A 94 4.88 -10.77 9.74
C VAL A 94 4.23 -11.49 10.92
N GLN A 95 3.44 -10.77 11.69
CA GLN A 95 2.60 -11.34 12.73
C GLN A 95 1.15 -11.50 12.25
N GLY A 96 0.41 -12.44 12.81
CA GLY A 96 -0.99 -12.66 12.50
C GLY A 96 -1.47 -14.05 12.85
N ARG A 97 -2.68 -14.37 12.38
CA ARG A 97 -3.34 -15.65 12.62
C ARG A 97 -3.76 -16.28 11.30
N ASN A 98 -3.70 -17.61 11.22
CA ASN A 98 -4.29 -18.41 10.16
C ASN A 98 -5.75 -18.69 10.48
N GLU A 99 -6.63 -18.59 9.47
CA GLU A 99 -8.07 -18.70 9.64
C GLU A 99 -8.69 -19.82 8.75
N GLY A 100 -7.88 -20.51 7.93
CA GLY A 100 -8.35 -21.60 7.07
C GLY A 100 -9.24 -21.15 5.92
N ILE A 101 -9.10 -19.92 5.42
CA ILE A 101 -9.94 -19.32 4.38
C ILE A 101 -9.14 -19.15 3.10
N SER A 102 -9.64 -19.67 1.98
CA SER A 102 -8.94 -19.70 0.68
C SER A 102 -8.55 -18.31 0.14
N HIS A 103 -9.45 -17.32 0.23
CA HIS A 103 -9.22 -15.95 -0.21
C HIS A 103 -8.54 -15.06 0.85
N PHE A 104 -8.19 -15.64 2.01
CA PHE A 104 -7.33 -15.07 3.04
C PHE A 104 -6.30 -16.12 3.46
N PRO A 105 -5.39 -16.51 2.56
CA PRO A 105 -4.65 -17.76 2.63
C PRO A 105 -3.81 -17.86 3.89
N ASP A 106 -3.74 -19.07 4.44
CA ASP A 106 -2.87 -19.39 5.54
C ASP A 106 -1.40 -19.23 5.14
N ARG A 107 -0.56 -18.91 6.10
CA ARG A 107 0.86 -18.60 5.90
C ARG A 107 1.72 -19.52 6.73
N LYS A 108 2.86 -19.91 6.17
CA LYS A 108 3.81 -20.81 6.79
C LYS A 108 4.57 -20.17 7.97
N PHE A 109 4.88 -18.88 7.87
CA PHE A 109 5.77 -18.18 8.79
C PHE A 109 5.11 -16.94 9.40
N LEU A 110 4.11 -17.13 10.27
CA LEU A 110 3.55 -16.05 11.07
C LEU A 110 4.15 -16.05 12.48
N LEU A 111 4.52 -14.85 12.94
CA LEU A 111 4.79 -14.62 14.34
C LEU A 111 3.47 -14.58 15.14
N LYS A 112 3.56 -14.82 16.43
CA LYS A 112 2.41 -14.76 17.35
C LYS A 112 1.65 -13.44 17.16
N PRO A 113 0.33 -13.47 16.96
CA PRO A 113 -0.43 -12.25 16.74
C PRO A 113 -0.49 -11.40 18.02
N PHE A 114 -0.61 -10.09 17.83
CA PHE A 114 -1.15 -9.24 18.88
C PHE A 114 -2.57 -9.74 19.20
N GLY A 115 -2.86 -10.06 20.46
CA GLY A 115 -4.19 -10.52 20.86
C GLY A 115 -5.27 -9.49 20.53
N LEU A 116 -6.44 -9.92 20.12
CA LEU A 116 -7.62 -9.06 20.08
C LEU A 116 -7.97 -8.63 21.51
N ASN A 117 -8.39 -7.38 21.69
CA ASN A 117 -8.88 -6.93 22.97
C ASN A 117 -10.29 -7.46 23.25
N ILE A 118 -10.83 -7.18 24.42
CA ILE A 118 -12.12 -7.75 24.85
C ILE A 118 -13.26 -7.36 23.91
N LEU A 119 -13.30 -6.12 23.42
CA LEU A 119 -14.35 -5.66 22.52
C LEU A 119 -14.18 -6.25 21.11
N GLU A 120 -12.96 -6.38 20.62
CA GLU A 120 -12.68 -7.04 19.33
C GLU A 120 -13.02 -8.54 19.36
N ASN A 121 -12.78 -9.23 20.48
CA ASN A 121 -13.23 -10.61 20.67
C ASN A 121 -14.76 -10.70 20.67
N HIS A 122 -15.45 -9.79 21.38
CA HIS A 122 -16.91 -9.70 21.36
C HIS A 122 -17.45 -9.51 19.92
N MET A 123 -16.84 -8.61 19.13
CA MET A 123 -17.21 -8.41 17.73
C MET A 123 -16.99 -9.68 16.90
N ARG A 124 -15.86 -10.37 17.08
CA ARG A 124 -15.58 -11.63 16.37
C ARG A 124 -16.61 -12.69 16.67
N ASP A 125 -16.99 -12.85 17.93
CA ASP A 125 -18.01 -13.81 18.37
C ASP A 125 -19.40 -13.41 17.85
N SER A 126 -19.69 -12.12 17.78
CA SER A 126 -20.90 -11.58 17.18
C SER A 126 -20.99 -11.87 15.68
N PHE A 127 -19.88 -11.74 14.94
CA PHE A 127 -19.86 -12.04 13.50
C PHE A 127 -20.20 -13.49 13.23
N SER A 128 -19.63 -14.44 13.99
CA SER A 128 -19.91 -15.87 13.86
C SER A 128 -21.38 -16.20 14.10
N LYS A 129 -22.06 -15.44 14.96
CA LYS A 129 -23.48 -15.67 15.33
C LYS A 129 -24.46 -15.00 14.38
N ASN A 130 -24.14 -13.81 13.90
CA ASN A 130 -25.10 -12.91 13.25
C ASN A 130 -24.96 -12.86 11.73
N PHE A 131 -23.90 -13.43 11.15
CA PHE A 131 -23.69 -13.43 9.70
C PHE A 131 -23.47 -14.83 9.16
N SER A 132 -24.13 -15.12 8.03
CA SER A 132 -24.06 -16.42 7.34
C SER A 132 -23.34 -16.38 6.00
N ASP A 133 -22.74 -15.23 5.64
CA ASP A 133 -22.06 -15.01 4.37
C ASP A 133 -20.54 -15.29 4.43
N GLY A 134 -20.08 -15.89 5.53
CA GLY A 134 -18.67 -16.26 5.69
C GLY A 134 -17.73 -15.12 6.11
N ARG A 135 -18.28 -13.93 6.42
CA ARG A 135 -17.43 -12.85 6.92
C ARG A 135 -16.90 -13.17 8.31
N ILE A 136 -15.63 -12.86 8.53
CA ILE A 136 -14.94 -13.04 9.81
C ILE A 136 -14.23 -11.77 10.24
N LEU A 137 -13.96 -11.66 11.54
CA LEU A 137 -13.04 -10.69 12.09
C LEU A 137 -11.78 -11.42 12.55
N SER A 138 -10.66 -11.17 11.87
CA SER A 138 -9.35 -11.74 12.17
C SER A 138 -8.40 -10.72 12.77
N ASN A 139 -7.31 -11.17 13.36
CA ASN A 139 -6.19 -10.31 13.68
C ASN A 139 -5.63 -9.68 12.40
N ALA A 140 -5.32 -8.40 12.43
CA ALA A 140 -4.60 -7.78 11.32
C ALA A 140 -3.23 -8.46 11.14
N ARG A 141 -2.87 -8.80 9.89
CA ARG A 141 -1.54 -9.32 9.55
C ARG A 141 -0.64 -8.16 9.18
N THR A 142 0.43 -7.97 9.93
CA THR A 142 1.32 -6.82 9.77
C THR A 142 2.79 -7.19 9.89
N ALA A 143 3.63 -6.46 9.16
CA ALA A 143 5.10 -6.55 9.26
C ALA A 143 5.58 -5.94 10.58
N HIS A 144 5.47 -6.71 11.66
CA HIS A 144 5.67 -6.26 13.02
C HIS A 144 6.20 -7.39 13.90
N VAL A 145 7.42 -7.26 14.37
CA VAL A 145 8.04 -8.29 15.23
C VAL A 145 7.34 -8.29 16.59
N THR A 146 6.73 -9.40 16.94
CA THR A 146 6.02 -9.61 18.20
C THR A 146 6.76 -10.52 19.15
N GLU A 147 7.70 -11.31 18.65
CA GLU A 147 8.54 -12.22 19.41
C GLU A 147 9.89 -12.45 18.72
N GLY A 148 10.92 -12.75 19.48
CA GLY A 148 12.25 -13.03 18.99
C GLY A 148 12.91 -11.83 18.29
N THR A 149 13.79 -12.14 17.35
CA THR A 149 14.53 -11.17 16.53
C THR A 149 14.31 -11.43 15.05
N LYS A 150 14.56 -10.42 14.21
CA LYS A 150 14.50 -10.50 12.75
C LYS A 150 15.71 -9.83 12.12
N PRO A 151 16.07 -10.18 10.86
CA PRO A 151 17.18 -9.56 10.16
C PRO A 151 17.07 -8.03 10.09
N GLY A 152 18.18 -7.35 10.33
CA GLY A 152 18.28 -5.89 10.32
C GLY A 152 18.96 -5.34 11.56
N LEU A 153 18.88 -4.03 11.74
CA LEU A 153 19.51 -3.30 12.83
C LEU A 153 18.69 -3.46 14.13
N GLY A 154 19.12 -4.36 15.02
CA GLY A 154 18.56 -4.52 16.37
C GLY A 154 17.06 -4.80 16.40
N ARG A 155 16.51 -5.48 15.39
CA ARG A 155 15.08 -5.74 15.28
C ARG A 155 14.62 -6.77 16.31
N VAL A 156 13.92 -6.29 17.31
CA VAL A 156 13.39 -7.10 18.45
C VAL A 156 11.90 -6.89 18.64
N SER A 157 11.31 -7.63 19.57
CA SER A 157 9.88 -7.59 19.87
C SER A 157 9.37 -6.19 20.21
N CYS A 158 8.16 -5.88 19.77
CA CYS A 158 7.47 -4.62 20.01
C CYS A 158 7.26 -4.35 21.51
N GLN A 159 7.60 -3.15 21.94
CA GLN A 159 7.45 -2.69 23.32
C GLN A 159 6.17 -1.84 23.54
N LEU A 160 5.22 -1.86 22.62
CA LEU A 160 3.90 -1.18 22.70
C LEU A 160 3.98 0.33 23.02
N ARG A 161 5.00 1.03 22.51
CA ARG A 161 5.29 2.44 22.87
C ARG A 161 4.51 3.49 22.11
N ASN A 162 3.67 3.10 21.16
CA ASN A 162 2.87 4.02 20.35
C ASN A 162 3.67 5.10 19.59
N ARG A 163 4.88 4.77 19.11
CA ARG A 163 5.74 5.69 18.34
C ARG A 163 6.09 5.15 16.94
N CYS A 164 5.24 4.31 16.39
CA CYS A 164 5.51 3.58 15.15
C CYS A 164 5.80 4.50 13.97
N MET A 165 5.04 5.59 13.82
CA MET A 165 5.15 6.53 12.69
C MET A 165 6.24 7.61 12.89
N ARG A 166 6.96 7.57 14.00
CA ARG A 166 8.08 8.49 14.30
C ARG A 166 9.44 7.80 14.27
N GLY A 167 9.49 6.60 13.69
CA GLY A 167 10.64 5.70 13.75
C GLY A 167 10.56 4.79 14.99
N CYS A 168 10.58 3.47 14.73
CA CYS A 168 10.56 2.46 15.77
C CYS A 168 11.98 2.16 16.22
N GLN A 169 12.39 2.61 17.42
CA GLN A 169 13.75 2.38 17.95
C GLN A 169 14.10 0.88 18.12
N TYR A 170 13.11 0.01 18.18
CA TYR A 170 13.30 -1.45 18.30
C TYR A 170 13.27 -2.17 16.95
N GLY A 171 13.13 -1.43 15.85
CA GLY A 171 13.01 -2.03 14.52
C GLY A 171 11.86 -3.03 14.38
N ALA A 172 11.00 -3.17 15.40
CA ALA A 172 9.86 -4.08 15.40
C ALA A 172 8.88 -3.75 14.28
N TYR A 173 8.55 -2.49 14.12
CA TYR A 173 7.71 -1.96 13.06
C TYR A 173 8.55 -1.76 11.81
N PHE A 174 8.40 -2.63 10.83
CA PHE A 174 9.27 -2.72 9.66
C PHE A 174 9.45 -1.38 8.93
N SER A 175 10.69 -1.10 8.56
CA SER A 175 11.08 -0.13 7.54
C SER A 175 12.32 -0.64 6.82
N SER A 176 12.60 -0.14 5.61
CA SER A 176 13.82 -0.48 4.90
C SER A 176 15.06 -0.09 5.71
N ASN A 177 15.03 1.05 6.40
CA ASN A 177 16.14 1.56 7.22
C ASN A 177 16.46 0.67 8.43
N SER A 178 15.47 -0.04 8.96
CA SER A 178 15.70 -0.95 10.10
C SER A 178 15.92 -2.40 9.68
N SER A 179 15.62 -2.78 8.44
CA SER A 179 15.61 -4.18 7.99
C SER A 179 16.46 -4.40 6.74
N THR A 180 15.94 -4.13 5.55
CA THR A 180 16.58 -4.53 4.29
C THR A 180 17.88 -3.79 4.01
N LEU A 181 17.98 -2.49 4.26
CA LEU A 181 19.21 -1.73 4.02
C LEU A 181 20.37 -2.19 4.92
N PRO A 182 20.23 -2.31 6.25
CA PRO A 182 21.32 -2.82 7.10
C PRO A 182 21.76 -4.25 6.74
N VAL A 183 20.83 -5.11 6.29
CA VAL A 183 21.20 -6.47 5.86
C VAL A 183 21.97 -6.43 4.54
N ALA A 184 21.58 -5.58 3.59
CA ALA A 184 22.29 -5.41 2.36
C ALA A 184 23.69 -4.82 2.59
N GLU A 185 23.81 -3.81 3.46
CA GLU A 185 25.08 -3.19 3.86
C GLU A 185 26.05 -4.20 4.49
N ALA A 186 25.53 -5.07 5.36
CA ALA A 186 26.32 -6.12 6.02
C ALA A 186 26.91 -7.15 5.05
N THR A 187 26.45 -7.25 3.82
CA THR A 187 27.05 -8.07 2.77
C THR A 187 28.39 -7.51 2.24
N GLY A 188 28.66 -6.23 2.46
CA GLY A 188 29.78 -5.52 1.85
C GLY A 188 29.63 -5.23 0.35
N ASN A 189 28.47 -5.57 -0.25
CA ASN A 189 28.22 -5.44 -1.69
C ASN A 189 27.22 -4.32 -2.04
N MET A 190 26.81 -3.51 -1.06
CA MET A 190 25.89 -2.41 -1.28
C MET A 190 26.59 -1.05 -1.21
N THR A 191 26.29 -0.18 -2.18
CA THR A 191 26.59 1.25 -2.10
C THR A 191 25.27 2.02 -2.11
N LEU A 192 24.98 2.72 -1.00
CA LEU A 192 23.82 3.60 -0.90
C LEU A 192 24.23 5.01 -1.31
N MET A 193 23.54 5.57 -2.29
CA MET A 193 23.79 6.92 -2.82
C MET A 193 22.57 7.82 -2.57
N PRO A 194 22.46 8.46 -1.42
CA PRO A 194 21.42 9.45 -1.17
C PRO A 194 21.62 10.68 -2.07
N ASN A 195 20.64 11.59 -2.09
CA ASN A 195 20.66 12.82 -2.89
C ASN A 195 20.73 12.58 -4.41
N SER A 196 20.44 11.39 -4.87
CA SER A 196 20.55 10.94 -6.26
C SER A 196 19.19 10.81 -6.92
N ILE A 197 18.83 11.74 -7.79
CA ILE A 197 17.54 11.77 -8.48
C ILE A 197 17.70 11.10 -9.83
N VAL A 198 17.36 9.81 -9.90
CA VAL A 198 17.33 9.05 -11.17
C VAL A 198 16.16 9.55 -12.00
N HIS A 199 16.41 9.96 -13.24
CA HIS A 199 15.35 10.45 -14.13
C HIS A 199 15.29 9.75 -15.49
N GLU A 200 16.32 9.01 -15.87
CA GLU A 200 16.41 8.37 -17.19
C GLU A 200 17.25 7.09 -17.12
N ILE A 201 16.83 6.07 -17.87
CA ILE A 201 17.62 4.89 -18.19
C ILE A 201 18.34 5.15 -19.52
N ILE A 202 19.63 4.91 -19.55
CA ILE A 202 20.45 5.07 -20.75
C ILE A 202 20.39 3.77 -21.56
N TYR A 203 19.75 3.82 -22.73
CA TYR A 203 19.67 2.70 -23.66
C TYR A 203 20.83 2.74 -24.65
N ASP A 204 21.40 1.58 -24.93
CA ASP A 204 22.45 1.39 -25.92
C ASP A 204 21.85 0.71 -27.16
N GLU A 205 21.88 1.44 -28.29
CA GLU A 205 21.28 1.01 -29.56
C GLU A 205 22.04 -0.18 -30.18
N ASP A 206 23.35 -0.27 -29.96
CA ASP A 206 24.18 -1.33 -30.54
C ASP A 206 23.99 -2.65 -29.81
N THR A 207 24.06 -2.64 -28.49
CA THR A 207 23.88 -3.84 -27.66
C THR A 207 22.41 -4.18 -27.39
N LYS A 208 21.50 -3.25 -27.70
CA LYS A 208 20.05 -3.37 -27.42
C LYS A 208 19.73 -3.63 -25.94
N LYS A 209 20.55 -3.08 -25.04
CA LYS A 209 20.43 -3.20 -23.58
C LYS A 209 20.44 -1.82 -22.92
N ALA A 210 19.91 -1.76 -21.72
CA ALA A 210 20.16 -0.63 -20.85
C ALA A 210 21.59 -0.73 -20.31
N LYS A 211 22.36 0.35 -20.38
CA LYS A 211 23.74 0.37 -19.88
C LYS A 211 23.91 1.08 -18.55
N GLY A 212 22.92 1.88 -18.13
CA GLY A 212 23.01 2.63 -16.89
C GLY A 212 21.83 3.57 -16.69
N VAL A 213 21.99 4.50 -15.77
CA VAL A 213 21.00 5.52 -15.43
C VAL A 213 21.65 6.91 -15.40
N ARG A 214 20.85 7.93 -15.75
CA ARG A 214 21.22 9.33 -15.59
C ARG A 214 20.60 9.90 -14.31
N VAL A 215 21.41 10.60 -13.54
CA VAL A 215 21.11 11.03 -12.17
C VAL A 215 21.40 12.50 -12.02
N ILE A 216 20.52 13.25 -11.37
CA ILE A 216 20.79 14.60 -10.90
C ILE A 216 21.14 14.52 -9.41
N ASP A 217 22.28 15.07 -9.02
CA ASP A 217 22.61 15.29 -7.62
C ASP A 217 21.80 16.48 -7.09
N SER A 218 20.96 16.21 -6.10
CA SER A 218 20.01 17.19 -5.55
C SER A 218 20.67 18.32 -4.75
N GLU A 219 21.96 18.19 -4.41
CA GLU A 219 22.70 19.21 -3.66
C GLU A 219 23.38 20.25 -4.57
N ASN A 220 23.90 19.80 -5.72
CA ASN A 220 24.66 20.67 -6.62
C ASN A 220 24.03 20.81 -8.02
N ASN A 221 22.92 20.12 -8.30
CA ASN A 221 22.20 20.09 -9.58
C ASN A 221 23.07 19.63 -10.78
N LYS A 222 24.14 18.88 -10.54
CA LYS A 222 24.95 18.30 -11.62
C LYS A 222 24.40 16.95 -12.03
N SER A 223 24.53 16.64 -13.32
CA SER A 223 24.15 15.35 -13.88
C SER A 223 25.33 14.39 -13.88
N TYR A 224 25.05 13.13 -13.50
CA TYR A 224 26.01 12.02 -13.49
C TYR A 224 25.41 10.80 -14.17
N GLU A 225 26.26 9.90 -14.65
CA GLU A 225 25.84 8.62 -15.19
C GLU A 225 26.44 7.48 -14.36
N TYR A 226 25.60 6.51 -14.05
CA TYR A 226 26.02 5.28 -13.36
C TYR A 226 25.68 4.08 -14.23
N PHE A 227 26.65 3.19 -14.43
CA PHE A 227 26.54 2.05 -15.32
C PHE A 227 26.31 0.76 -14.54
N ALA A 228 25.46 -0.11 -15.07
CA ALA A 228 25.13 -1.40 -14.46
C ALA A 228 24.68 -2.42 -15.52
N LYS A 229 24.92 -3.71 -15.22
CA LYS A 229 24.46 -4.81 -16.08
C LYS A 229 22.95 -5.01 -16.00
N VAL A 230 22.34 -4.76 -14.84
CA VAL A 230 20.90 -4.92 -14.59
C VAL A 230 20.37 -3.71 -13.84
N ILE A 231 19.17 -3.26 -14.19
CA ILE A 231 18.51 -2.12 -13.57
C ILE A 231 17.16 -2.56 -13.01
N PHE A 232 16.93 -2.26 -11.72
CA PHE A 232 15.65 -2.43 -11.06
C PHE A 232 15.03 -1.07 -10.77
N LEU A 233 13.82 -0.80 -11.28
CA LEU A 233 13.02 0.34 -10.92
C LEU A 233 12.07 -0.05 -9.78
N CYS A 234 12.26 0.61 -8.63
CA CYS A 234 11.49 0.43 -7.41
C CYS A 234 11.10 1.78 -6.80
N SER A 235 10.92 2.80 -7.65
CA SER A 235 10.76 4.21 -7.24
C SER A 235 9.32 4.58 -6.88
N SER A 236 8.40 3.64 -6.82
CA SER A 236 6.94 3.71 -6.79
C SER A 236 6.32 3.86 -8.19
N ALA A 237 5.03 3.47 -8.31
CA ALA A 237 4.35 3.35 -9.60
C ALA A 237 4.53 4.59 -10.50
N ILE A 238 4.23 5.76 -9.97
CA ILE A 238 4.28 7.01 -10.73
C ILE A 238 5.72 7.40 -11.10
N ALA A 239 6.65 7.30 -10.13
CA ALA A 239 8.03 7.70 -10.39
C ALA A 239 8.77 6.73 -11.32
N SER A 240 8.59 5.42 -11.19
CA SER A 240 9.17 4.42 -12.12
C SER A 240 8.64 4.61 -13.54
N THR A 241 7.34 4.85 -13.68
CA THR A 241 6.73 5.14 -14.98
C THR A 241 7.25 6.45 -15.59
N SER A 242 7.41 7.49 -14.76
CA SER A 242 8.02 8.77 -15.19
C SER A 242 9.45 8.58 -15.69
N ILE A 243 10.26 7.77 -15.01
CA ILE A 243 11.62 7.43 -15.45
C ILE A 243 11.59 6.73 -16.83
N LEU A 244 10.72 5.73 -17.01
CA LEU A 244 10.58 5.03 -18.29
C LEU A 244 10.14 5.98 -19.41
N MET A 245 9.17 6.88 -19.17
CA MET A 245 8.70 7.87 -20.14
C MET A 245 9.78 8.88 -20.54
N GLN A 246 10.68 9.23 -19.62
CA GLN A 246 11.80 10.14 -19.89
C GLN A 246 12.97 9.43 -20.60
N SER A 247 13.05 8.11 -20.53
CA SER A 247 14.10 7.28 -21.13
C SER A 247 13.86 7.11 -22.64
N LYS A 248 14.06 8.21 -23.39
CA LYS A 248 13.83 8.25 -24.85
C LYS A 248 15.11 7.93 -25.61
N SER A 249 14.94 7.26 -26.75
CA SER A 249 16.00 6.96 -27.71
C SER A 249 15.40 6.86 -29.13
N ASN A 250 16.21 6.63 -30.16
CA ASN A 250 15.69 6.39 -31.51
C ASN A 250 14.78 5.16 -31.53
N ARG A 251 15.13 4.12 -30.78
CA ARG A 251 14.31 2.90 -30.64
C ARG A 251 13.05 3.13 -29.81
N PHE A 252 13.10 4.00 -28.82
CA PHE A 252 12.01 4.27 -27.87
C PHE A 252 11.62 5.76 -27.83
N PRO A 253 11.06 6.33 -28.89
CA PRO A 253 10.75 7.77 -28.96
C PRO A 253 9.69 8.20 -27.92
N ASN A 254 8.84 7.26 -27.49
CA ASN A 254 7.75 7.49 -26.52
C ASN A 254 8.07 6.94 -25.12
N GLY A 255 9.34 6.65 -24.82
CA GLY A 255 9.78 6.09 -23.54
C GLY A 255 10.15 4.62 -23.65
N LEU A 256 11.12 4.20 -22.83
CA LEU A 256 11.69 2.86 -22.81
C LEU A 256 10.62 1.80 -22.47
N GLY A 257 10.50 0.80 -23.33
CA GLY A 257 9.53 -0.29 -23.17
C GLY A 257 8.09 0.06 -23.53
N ASN A 258 7.84 1.24 -24.12
CA ASN A 258 6.49 1.66 -24.54
C ASN A 258 6.12 1.21 -25.95
N ASP A 259 6.54 -0.01 -26.35
CA ASP A 259 6.20 -0.58 -27.67
C ASP A 259 4.69 -0.86 -27.81
N SER A 260 4.02 -1.16 -26.69
CA SER A 260 2.58 -1.42 -26.66
C SER A 260 1.70 -0.17 -26.62
N GLY A 261 2.26 0.98 -26.26
CA GLY A 261 1.48 2.18 -25.93
C GLY A 261 0.80 2.15 -24.54
N GLU A 262 1.07 1.13 -23.73
CA GLU A 262 0.41 0.95 -22.43
C GLU A 262 1.11 1.66 -21.27
N LEU A 263 2.30 2.23 -21.48
CA LEU A 263 3.04 2.92 -20.44
C LEU A 263 2.29 4.19 -19.99
N GLY A 264 2.00 4.27 -18.71
CA GLY A 264 1.23 5.35 -18.08
C GLY A 264 -0.27 5.12 -18.01
N HIS A 265 -0.81 4.14 -18.74
CA HIS A 265 -2.22 3.76 -18.72
C HIS A 265 -2.57 2.79 -17.59
N ASN A 266 -3.87 2.52 -17.40
CA ASN A 266 -4.40 1.57 -16.40
C ASN A 266 -4.04 1.94 -14.96
N LEU A 267 -3.95 3.23 -14.67
CA LEU A 267 -3.66 3.73 -13.33
C LEU A 267 -4.78 3.33 -12.38
N MET A 268 -4.41 2.57 -11.35
CA MET A 268 -5.28 2.12 -10.27
C MET A 268 -4.81 2.68 -8.92
N ASP A 269 -5.72 2.64 -7.96
CA ASP A 269 -5.48 2.87 -6.53
C ASP A 269 -6.51 2.03 -5.74
N HIS A 270 -6.49 2.07 -4.42
CA HIS A 270 -7.62 1.62 -3.62
C HIS A 270 -8.52 2.81 -3.27
N HIS A 271 -9.84 2.65 -3.44
CA HIS A 271 -10.76 3.61 -2.89
C HIS A 271 -11.06 3.28 -1.43
N PHE A 272 -11.01 4.29 -0.58
CA PHE A 272 -11.24 4.19 0.84
C PHE A 272 -11.93 5.45 1.38
N GLN A 273 -11.84 5.76 2.66
CA GLN A 273 -12.59 6.84 3.32
C GLN A 273 -14.10 6.56 3.33
N VAL A 274 -14.43 5.30 3.51
CA VAL A 274 -15.78 4.79 3.72
C VAL A 274 -15.75 3.84 4.91
N GLY A 275 -16.69 3.97 5.82
CA GLY A 275 -16.71 3.10 6.99
C GLY A 275 -17.80 3.48 8.00
N ALA A 276 -17.64 2.94 9.20
CA ALA A 276 -18.46 3.29 10.34
C ALA A 276 -17.68 3.19 11.66
N SER A 277 -18.13 3.96 12.65
CA SER A 277 -17.68 3.84 14.03
C SER A 277 -18.87 3.90 14.97
N GLY A 278 -18.73 3.32 16.15
CA GLY A 278 -19.78 3.29 17.13
C GLY A 278 -19.24 3.19 18.55
N ARG A 279 -20.10 3.41 19.50
CA ARG A 279 -19.88 3.36 20.94
C ARG A 279 -20.43 2.06 21.50
N PHE A 280 -19.78 1.51 22.50
CA PHE A 280 -20.20 0.26 23.16
C PHE A 280 -20.30 0.45 24.68
N ASP A 281 -21.48 0.21 25.23
CA ASP A 281 -21.77 0.46 26.66
C ASP A 281 -21.25 -0.63 27.62
N GLY A 282 -20.68 -1.72 27.09
CA GLY A 282 -20.20 -2.86 27.89
C GLY A 282 -18.77 -2.67 28.39
N PHE A 283 -18.31 -3.67 29.18
CA PHE A 283 -16.93 -3.80 29.64
C PHE A 283 -16.38 -2.60 30.41
N LYS A 284 -17.22 -1.93 31.23
CA LYS A 284 -16.87 -0.69 31.94
C LYS A 284 -15.66 -0.81 32.87
N ASN A 285 -15.42 -2.02 33.40
CA ASN A 285 -14.30 -2.34 34.30
C ASN A 285 -13.08 -2.96 33.58
N LYS A 286 -13.07 -2.92 32.23
CA LYS A 286 -11.96 -3.45 31.41
C LYS A 286 -11.24 -2.31 30.70
N THR A 287 -9.96 -2.52 30.41
CA THR A 287 -9.11 -1.57 29.71
C THR A 287 -8.18 -2.28 28.74
N THR A 288 -7.47 -1.52 27.93
CA THR A 288 -6.39 -2.02 27.04
C THR A 288 -5.04 -1.83 27.72
N TYR A 289 -4.10 -2.71 27.42
CA TYR A 289 -2.70 -2.57 27.84
C TYR A 289 -1.87 -2.13 26.63
N GLY A 290 -1.30 -0.94 26.70
CA GLY A 290 -0.53 -0.35 25.63
C GLY A 290 -1.36 -0.07 24.37
N ARG A 291 -0.74 0.48 23.34
CA ARG A 291 -1.36 0.64 22.02
C ARG A 291 -0.79 -0.39 21.06
N ARG A 292 -1.67 -1.15 20.44
CA ARG A 292 -1.32 -2.02 19.31
C ARG A 292 -1.29 -1.19 18.03
N PRO A 293 -0.27 -1.33 17.20
CA PRO A 293 -0.18 -0.59 15.93
C PRO A 293 -1.16 -1.07 14.86
N ALA A 294 -1.66 -2.29 14.99
CA ALA A 294 -2.70 -2.88 14.15
C ALA A 294 -3.84 -3.39 15.02
N GLY A 295 -5.05 -3.27 14.54
CA GLY A 295 -6.25 -3.79 15.16
C GLY A 295 -6.66 -5.14 14.57
N TYR A 296 -7.84 -5.17 13.99
CA TYR A 296 -8.39 -6.32 13.28
C TYR A 296 -8.49 -6.07 11.77
N TYR A 297 -8.72 -7.15 11.05
CA TYR A 297 -9.01 -7.15 9.63
C TYR A 297 -10.26 -7.99 9.35
N ILE A 298 -11.12 -7.49 8.48
CA ILE A 298 -12.27 -8.23 7.95
C ILE A 298 -11.96 -8.49 6.48
N PRO A 299 -11.61 -9.73 6.10
CA PRO A 299 -11.35 -10.08 4.71
C PRO A 299 -12.57 -9.85 3.82
N ARG A 300 -12.34 -9.76 2.52
CA ARG A 300 -13.38 -9.68 1.50
C ARG A 300 -14.42 -10.80 1.72
N PHE A 301 -15.69 -10.44 1.69
CA PHE A 301 -16.83 -11.35 1.81
C PHE A 301 -17.88 -11.14 0.71
N ARG A 302 -17.66 -10.16 -0.18
CA ARG A 302 -18.48 -9.90 -1.36
C ARG A 302 -17.79 -10.49 -2.60
N ASN A 303 -18.61 -11.01 -3.54
CA ASN A 303 -18.16 -11.57 -4.81
C ASN A 303 -17.02 -12.62 -4.67
N ILE A 304 -17.19 -13.52 -3.70
CA ILE A 304 -16.33 -14.70 -3.50
C ILE A 304 -17.02 -16.00 -3.98
N GLY A 305 -18.17 -15.87 -4.61
CA GLY A 305 -18.97 -16.95 -5.18
C GLY A 305 -20.33 -17.15 -4.49
N GLY A 306 -21.25 -17.79 -5.20
CA GLY A 306 -22.57 -18.16 -4.69
C GLY A 306 -23.40 -16.96 -4.19
N LYS A 307 -23.93 -17.07 -2.98
CA LYS A 307 -24.82 -16.04 -2.38
C LYS A 307 -24.12 -14.70 -2.07
N THR A 308 -22.79 -14.66 -2.15
CA THR A 308 -22.05 -13.43 -1.89
C THR A 308 -21.95 -12.49 -3.10
N ASN A 309 -22.33 -12.99 -4.29
CA ASN A 309 -22.25 -12.23 -5.53
C ASN A 309 -23.24 -11.07 -5.52
N GLN A 310 -22.74 -9.91 -5.88
CA GLN A 310 -23.50 -8.67 -6.00
C GLN A 310 -23.90 -8.44 -7.46
N LYS A 311 -25.04 -7.75 -7.66
CA LYS A 311 -25.53 -7.41 -9.01
C LYS A 311 -25.00 -6.06 -9.50
N ASP A 312 -24.74 -5.15 -8.56
CA ASP A 312 -24.48 -3.75 -8.85
C ASP A 312 -22.98 -3.44 -9.00
N PHE A 313 -22.12 -4.36 -8.54
CA PHE A 313 -20.67 -4.21 -8.67
C PHE A 313 -19.95 -5.57 -8.71
N ILE A 314 -18.80 -5.59 -9.34
CA ILE A 314 -17.85 -6.70 -9.35
C ILE A 314 -16.67 -6.41 -8.43
N ARG A 315 -15.80 -7.41 -8.19
CA ARG A 315 -14.65 -7.35 -7.27
C ARG A 315 -15.11 -7.23 -5.82
N GLY A 316 -14.32 -6.58 -4.97
CA GLY A 316 -14.67 -6.53 -3.56
C GLY A 316 -13.79 -5.61 -2.73
N TYR A 317 -13.98 -5.71 -1.44
CA TYR A 317 -13.34 -4.87 -0.45
C TYR A 317 -13.11 -5.63 0.86
N GLY A 318 -12.16 -5.16 1.66
CA GLY A 318 -11.93 -5.60 3.02
C GLY A 318 -11.93 -4.42 3.98
N TYR A 319 -12.04 -4.67 5.29
CA TYR A 319 -12.01 -3.63 6.29
C TYR A 319 -10.79 -3.74 7.20
N GLN A 320 -10.25 -2.59 7.56
CA GLN A 320 -9.25 -2.43 8.60
C GLN A 320 -9.86 -1.64 9.75
N GLY A 321 -9.73 -2.13 10.97
CA GLY A 321 -10.36 -1.50 12.11
C GLY A 321 -9.63 -1.75 13.42
N ALA A 322 -10.07 -1.05 14.45
CA ALA A 322 -9.60 -1.24 15.81
C ALA A 322 -10.67 -0.86 16.81
N ALA A 323 -10.64 -1.52 17.98
CA ALA A 323 -11.40 -1.09 19.14
C ALA A 323 -10.46 -0.52 20.18
N SER A 324 -10.89 0.54 20.86
CA SER A 324 -10.09 1.20 21.89
C SER A 324 -10.97 1.80 22.98
N ARG A 325 -10.32 2.08 24.09
CA ARG A 325 -10.90 2.84 25.22
C ARG A 325 -9.87 3.83 25.69
N GLY A 326 -10.24 5.11 25.78
CA GLY A 326 -9.35 6.13 26.32
C GLY A 326 -9.14 5.98 27.83
N PHE A 327 -7.95 6.30 28.29
CA PHE A 327 -7.62 6.25 29.73
C PHE A 327 -8.07 7.48 30.50
N MET A 328 -8.13 8.62 29.83
CA MET A 328 -8.61 9.87 30.43
C MET A 328 -9.91 10.26 29.77
N GLY A 329 -10.85 10.73 30.54
CA GLY A 329 -12.04 11.36 30.03
C GLY A 329 -11.61 12.53 29.14
N ILE A 330 -11.89 12.43 27.84
CA ILE A 330 -11.85 13.58 26.95
C ILE A 330 -13.27 14.16 26.97
N ALA A 331 -13.34 15.47 27.13
CA ALA A 331 -14.62 16.16 27.04
C ALA A 331 -15.37 15.74 25.78
N ASN A 332 -16.56 15.18 25.94
CA ASN A 332 -17.37 14.68 24.82
C ASN A 332 -18.32 15.75 24.27
N SER A 333 -18.37 16.91 24.94
CA SER A 333 -19.17 18.06 24.53
C SER A 333 -18.40 19.38 24.63
N LYS A 334 -18.87 20.41 23.99
CA LYS A 334 -18.29 21.77 24.13
C LYS A 334 -18.37 22.27 25.57
N GLU A 335 -19.45 21.95 26.28
CA GLU A 335 -19.65 22.28 27.68
C GLU A 335 -18.63 21.61 28.58
N GLU A 336 -18.31 20.33 28.33
CA GLU A 336 -17.28 19.63 29.06
C GLU A 336 -15.87 20.15 28.73
N MET A 337 -15.60 20.54 27.48
CA MET A 337 -14.29 21.08 27.07
C MET A 337 -13.94 22.39 27.78
N VAL A 338 -14.91 23.17 28.22
CA VAL A 338 -14.69 24.42 28.98
C VAL A 338 -14.81 24.21 30.48
N SER A 339 -14.93 22.96 30.94
CA SER A 339 -15.00 22.64 32.36
C SER A 339 -13.69 22.96 33.07
N TYR A 340 -13.79 23.35 34.33
CA TYR A 340 -12.65 23.64 35.21
C TYR A 340 -12.92 23.17 36.65
N GLY A 341 -11.90 23.20 37.51
CA GLY A 341 -12.02 22.88 38.91
C GLY A 341 -12.42 21.41 39.19
N PRO A 342 -13.30 21.14 40.14
CA PRO A 342 -13.71 19.77 40.52
C PRO A 342 -14.31 19.02 39.33
N ARG A 343 -15.14 19.65 38.51
CA ARG A 343 -15.79 19.00 37.38
C ARG A 343 -14.78 18.52 36.32
N LEU A 344 -13.75 19.29 36.02
CA LEU A 344 -12.68 18.85 35.12
C LEU A 344 -11.93 17.64 35.70
N LYS A 345 -11.66 17.64 37.00
CA LYS A 345 -11.02 16.50 37.69
C LYS A 345 -11.87 15.24 37.60
N GLU A 346 -13.18 15.34 37.77
CA GLU A 346 -14.09 14.20 37.62
C GLU A 346 -14.06 13.65 36.20
N ILE A 347 -14.07 14.50 35.18
CA ILE A 347 -14.02 14.10 33.76
C ILE A 347 -12.69 13.40 33.45
N ILE A 348 -11.56 13.97 33.87
CA ILE A 348 -10.22 13.45 33.54
C ILE A 348 -9.98 12.06 34.15
N VAL A 349 -10.49 11.77 35.33
CA VAL A 349 -10.27 10.47 36.01
C VAL A 349 -11.22 9.38 35.54
N GLN A 350 -12.29 9.72 34.81
CA GLN A 350 -13.21 8.73 34.26
C GLN A 350 -12.63 8.14 32.93
N PRO A 351 -12.55 6.81 32.80
CA PRO A 351 -12.19 6.23 31.51
C PRO A 351 -13.32 6.52 30.49
N ASN A 352 -12.92 6.83 29.27
CA ASN A 352 -13.87 6.95 28.16
C ASN A 352 -14.62 5.63 27.92
N GLU A 353 -15.70 5.71 27.19
CA GLU A 353 -16.42 4.53 26.69
C GLU A 353 -15.59 3.77 25.66
N TRP A 354 -15.92 2.51 25.48
CA TRP A 354 -15.36 1.72 24.40
C TRP A 354 -15.90 2.19 23.06
N THR A 355 -15.01 2.34 22.11
CA THR A 355 -15.34 2.65 20.71
C THR A 355 -14.68 1.64 19.78
N ALA A 356 -15.33 1.33 18.69
CA ALA A 356 -14.70 0.64 17.57
C ALA A 356 -15.09 1.31 16.25
N GLY A 357 -14.20 1.20 15.28
CA GLY A 357 -14.49 1.66 13.93
C GLY A 357 -13.65 0.89 12.93
N HIS A 358 -14.17 0.82 11.71
CA HIS A 358 -13.47 0.21 10.59
C HIS A 358 -13.77 0.95 9.30
N GLY A 359 -12.73 1.07 8.49
CA GLY A 359 -12.79 1.65 7.15
C GLY A 359 -12.52 0.58 6.10
N ALA A 360 -13.25 0.65 5.01
CA ALA A 360 -13.12 -0.24 3.88
C ALA A 360 -12.02 0.20 2.92
N PHE A 361 -11.38 -0.78 2.29
CA PHE A 361 -10.48 -0.61 1.15
C PHE A 361 -11.01 -1.47 0.01
N GLY A 362 -11.32 -0.83 -1.11
CA GLY A 362 -11.88 -1.49 -2.28
C GLY A 362 -11.00 -1.38 -3.50
N GLU A 363 -11.18 -2.34 -4.39
CA GLU A 363 -10.47 -2.41 -5.66
C GLU A 363 -10.99 -1.37 -6.64
N ILE A 364 -10.10 -0.65 -7.30
CA ILE A 364 -10.40 0.14 -8.50
C ILE A 364 -10.04 -0.71 -9.71
N LEU A 365 -10.96 -0.80 -10.69
CA LEU A 365 -10.73 -1.55 -11.93
C LEU A 365 -9.65 -0.87 -12.79
N PRO A 366 -8.88 -1.66 -13.58
CA PRO A 366 -7.83 -1.16 -14.45
C PRO A 366 -8.42 -0.52 -15.72
N TYR A 367 -9.00 0.66 -15.58
CA TYR A 367 -9.51 1.42 -16.72
C TYR A 367 -8.37 2.01 -17.53
N HIS A 368 -8.35 1.74 -18.84
CA HIS A 368 -7.27 2.17 -19.74
C HIS A 368 -7.11 3.70 -19.80
N ASP A 369 -8.18 4.45 -19.71
CA ASP A 369 -8.19 5.91 -19.74
C ASP A 369 -7.89 6.57 -18.38
N ASN A 370 -7.77 5.78 -17.29
CA ASN A 370 -7.10 6.23 -16.08
C ASN A 370 -5.59 6.20 -16.33
N LYS A 371 -4.96 7.37 -16.43
CA LYS A 371 -3.56 7.47 -16.87
C LYS A 371 -2.79 8.60 -16.21
N MET A 372 -1.47 8.52 -16.37
CA MET A 372 -0.54 9.60 -16.15
C MET A 372 0.24 9.92 -17.43
N GLU A 373 0.62 11.17 -17.59
CA GLU A 373 1.42 11.67 -18.71
C GLU A 373 2.46 12.66 -18.19
N LEU A 374 3.51 12.92 -18.97
CA LEU A 374 4.50 13.96 -18.63
C LEU A 374 4.12 15.30 -19.24
N ASP A 375 4.18 16.33 -18.43
CA ASP A 375 4.01 17.73 -18.83
C ASP A 375 5.41 18.36 -18.98
N TYR A 376 5.84 18.55 -20.22
CA TYR A 376 7.17 19.12 -20.53
C TYR A 376 7.20 20.64 -20.42
N ASP A 377 6.05 21.31 -20.37
CA ASP A 377 5.95 22.76 -20.25
C ASP A 377 6.14 23.20 -18.79
N LYS A 378 5.76 22.33 -17.85
CA LYS A 378 5.89 22.56 -16.43
C LYS A 378 6.97 21.66 -15.84
N LYS A 379 7.90 22.27 -15.11
CA LYS A 379 9.06 21.56 -14.53
C LYS A 379 9.09 21.67 -13.02
N ASP A 380 9.68 20.65 -12.41
CA ASP A 380 10.00 20.67 -10.97
C ASP A 380 11.29 21.44 -10.69
N LYS A 381 11.72 21.48 -9.42
CA LYS A 381 12.93 22.22 -8.99
C LYS A 381 14.23 21.67 -9.58
N TRP A 382 14.25 20.46 -10.12
CA TRP A 382 15.41 19.87 -10.80
C TRP A 382 15.36 20.01 -12.32
N GLY A 383 14.34 20.73 -12.84
CA GLY A 383 14.15 20.93 -14.27
C GLY A 383 13.54 19.73 -14.99
N LEU A 384 13.03 18.74 -14.26
CA LEU A 384 12.36 17.56 -14.80
C LEU A 384 10.89 17.86 -15.15
N PRO A 385 10.32 17.22 -16.20
CA PRO A 385 8.92 17.39 -16.52
C PRO A 385 8.04 16.91 -15.36
N THR A 386 6.95 17.64 -15.15
CA THR A 386 5.97 17.26 -14.11
C THR A 386 5.00 16.20 -14.63
N VAL A 387 4.26 15.57 -13.70
CA VAL A 387 3.26 14.56 -14.04
C VAL A 387 1.88 15.20 -14.13
N THR A 388 1.12 14.84 -15.16
CA THR A 388 -0.31 15.13 -15.29
C THR A 388 -1.10 13.86 -15.01
N PHE A 389 -2.12 13.97 -14.17
CA PHE A 389 -3.02 12.87 -13.84
C PHE A 389 -4.40 13.05 -14.46
N ASN A 390 -4.91 11.96 -15.02
CA ASN A 390 -6.30 11.85 -15.45
C ASN A 390 -6.83 10.49 -14.97
N ALA A 391 -7.44 10.45 -13.80
CA ALA A 391 -7.97 9.23 -13.21
C ALA A 391 -9.21 9.49 -12.37
N THR A 392 -10.20 8.61 -12.46
CA THR A 392 -11.45 8.71 -11.73
C THR A 392 -12.05 7.33 -11.43
N ILE A 393 -12.91 7.25 -10.41
CA ILE A 393 -13.74 6.09 -10.15
C ILE A 393 -15.03 6.14 -10.97
N ARG A 394 -15.61 4.96 -11.26
CA ARG A 394 -16.82 4.83 -12.07
C ARG A 394 -17.96 4.22 -11.28
N GLU A 395 -19.03 3.83 -11.98
CA GLU A 395 -20.24 3.30 -11.35
C GLU A 395 -19.98 2.04 -10.51
N ASN A 396 -19.06 1.17 -10.95
CA ASN A 396 -18.65 -0.01 -10.20
C ASN A 396 -18.15 0.35 -8.79
N GLU A 397 -17.21 1.28 -8.70
CA GLU A 397 -16.63 1.72 -7.42
C GLU A 397 -17.65 2.52 -6.60
N ARG A 398 -18.51 3.32 -7.23
CA ARG A 398 -19.57 4.06 -6.52
C ARG A 398 -20.59 3.11 -5.89
N ALA A 399 -21.04 2.07 -6.62
CA ALA A 399 -21.93 1.06 -6.08
C ALA A 399 -21.27 0.27 -4.93
N MET A 400 -20.00 -0.10 -5.11
CA MET A 400 -19.22 -0.78 -4.08
C MET A 400 -19.07 0.08 -2.81
N ARG A 401 -18.81 1.40 -2.93
CA ARG A 401 -18.69 2.32 -1.80
C ARG A 401 -19.99 2.42 -0.99
N LYS A 402 -21.13 2.44 -1.67
CA LYS A 402 -22.45 2.42 -1.03
C LYS A 402 -22.63 1.15 -0.18
N ASP A 403 -22.28 -0.02 -0.73
CA ASP A 403 -22.34 -1.31 0.02
C ASP A 403 -21.33 -1.31 1.18
N MET A 404 -20.11 -0.81 0.98
CA MET A 404 -19.11 -0.65 2.04
C MET A 404 -19.65 0.12 3.25
N ARG A 405 -20.29 1.26 3.02
CA ARG A 405 -20.85 2.11 4.06
C ARG A 405 -21.93 1.39 4.84
N GLN A 406 -22.89 0.79 4.12
CA GLN A 406 -23.99 0.03 4.71
C GLN A 406 -23.51 -1.15 5.54
N GLN A 407 -22.57 -1.94 4.99
CA GLN A 407 -22.04 -3.11 5.66
C GLN A 407 -21.18 -2.75 6.88
N ALA A 408 -20.47 -1.62 6.84
CA ALA A 408 -19.73 -1.14 8.01
C ALA A 408 -20.66 -0.84 9.19
N ALA A 409 -21.74 -0.12 8.94
CA ALA A 409 -22.74 0.21 9.97
C ALA A 409 -23.46 -1.05 10.49
N GLU A 410 -23.90 -1.95 9.60
CA GLU A 410 -24.58 -3.19 9.94
C GLU A 410 -23.71 -4.09 10.85
N MET A 411 -22.41 -4.18 10.59
CA MET A 411 -21.49 -4.99 11.40
C MET A 411 -21.40 -4.47 12.84
N LEU A 412 -21.38 -3.16 13.03
CA LEU A 412 -21.38 -2.56 14.36
C LEU A 412 -22.74 -2.72 15.06
N GLU A 413 -23.84 -2.47 14.35
CA GLU A 413 -25.19 -2.60 14.87
C GLU A 413 -25.46 -4.01 15.39
N ARG A 414 -25.19 -5.02 14.58
CA ARG A 414 -25.35 -6.43 14.97
C ARG A 414 -24.37 -6.88 16.06
N SER A 415 -23.30 -6.12 16.30
CA SER A 415 -22.38 -6.34 17.42
C SER A 415 -22.80 -5.59 18.68
N GLY A 416 -23.96 -4.90 18.68
CA GLY A 416 -24.52 -4.25 19.86
C GLY A 416 -23.97 -2.85 20.13
N PHE A 417 -23.37 -2.22 19.13
CA PHE A 417 -22.92 -0.82 19.23
C PHE A 417 -24.10 0.15 19.15
N LYS A 418 -23.91 1.32 19.73
CA LYS A 418 -24.82 2.47 19.72
C LYS A 418 -24.13 3.67 19.14
N ASP A 419 -24.93 4.71 18.87
CA ASP A 419 -24.44 6.00 18.31
C ASP A 419 -23.52 5.76 17.11
N ILE A 420 -23.99 4.91 16.20
CA ILE A 420 -23.23 4.53 15.01
C ILE A 420 -23.23 5.70 14.06
N TYR A 421 -22.02 6.16 13.75
CA TYR A 421 -21.74 7.15 12.72
C TYR A 421 -21.09 6.45 11.52
N ASP A 422 -21.75 6.49 10.38
CA ASP A 422 -21.19 6.02 9.12
C ASP A 422 -20.72 7.21 8.28
N TRP A 423 -19.73 6.97 7.43
CA TRP A 423 -19.19 8.00 6.54
C TRP A 423 -18.88 7.44 5.17
N GLU A 424 -19.01 8.30 4.18
CA GLU A 424 -18.54 8.13 2.82
C GLU A 424 -18.04 9.47 2.31
N ASP A 425 -16.74 9.73 2.49
CA ASP A 425 -16.15 10.98 2.03
C ASP A 425 -16.01 10.96 0.52
N LYS A 426 -16.02 12.14 -0.10
CA LYS A 426 -15.74 12.28 -1.53
C LYS A 426 -14.35 11.74 -1.81
N TYR A 427 -14.28 10.66 -2.58
CA TYR A 427 -13.01 10.07 -2.96
C TYR A 427 -12.24 10.96 -3.92
N VAL A 428 -10.95 11.14 -3.66
CA VAL A 428 -9.98 11.75 -4.56
C VAL A 428 -8.92 10.69 -4.84
N PHE A 429 -8.63 10.44 -6.11
CA PHE A 429 -7.65 9.46 -6.54
C PHE A 429 -6.26 9.75 -5.93
N GLY A 430 -5.48 8.73 -5.61
CA GLY A 430 -4.22 8.86 -4.87
C GLY A 430 -4.38 8.86 -3.34
N ASN A 431 -5.58 9.06 -2.81
CA ASN A 431 -5.83 8.97 -1.37
C ASN A 431 -5.61 7.57 -0.81
N GLY A 432 -5.78 6.53 -1.62
CA GLY A 432 -5.47 5.15 -1.26
C GLY A 432 -3.99 4.91 -1.01
N ILE A 433 -3.12 5.73 -1.59
CA ILE A 433 -1.65 5.67 -1.47
C ILE A 433 -1.11 4.33 -1.97
N HIS A 434 -1.86 3.71 -2.86
CA HIS A 434 -1.60 2.39 -3.44
C HIS A 434 -1.63 2.47 -4.97
N GLU A 435 -0.94 3.45 -5.56
CA GLU A 435 -0.89 3.65 -7.01
C GLU A 435 -0.31 2.41 -7.69
N MET A 436 -1.00 1.93 -8.73
CA MET A 436 -0.69 0.68 -9.43
C MET A 436 -0.97 0.78 -10.93
N GLY A 437 -0.40 -0.14 -11.73
CA GLY A 437 -0.85 -0.47 -13.09
C GLY A 437 -0.17 0.24 -14.24
N THR A 438 0.59 1.31 -14.00
CA THR A 438 1.10 2.21 -15.03
C THR A 438 2.21 1.65 -15.94
N ALA A 439 2.72 0.45 -15.64
CA ALA A 439 3.62 -0.35 -16.49
C ALA A 439 3.31 -1.83 -16.31
N ARG A 440 2.04 -2.21 -16.52
CA ARG A 440 1.50 -3.52 -16.14
C ARG A 440 2.25 -4.71 -16.75
N MET A 441 2.24 -5.83 -16.00
CA MET A 441 2.66 -7.14 -16.49
C MET A 441 1.59 -7.75 -17.40
N GLY A 442 2.01 -8.59 -18.36
CA GLY A 442 1.11 -9.36 -19.20
C GLY A 442 1.84 -10.43 -20.01
N HIS A 443 1.08 -11.25 -20.72
CA HIS A 443 1.61 -12.30 -21.58
C HIS A 443 2.11 -11.74 -22.91
N ASP A 444 1.38 -10.78 -23.50
CA ASP A 444 1.62 -10.24 -24.83
C ASP A 444 2.32 -8.88 -24.76
N PRO A 445 3.50 -8.73 -25.39
CA PRO A 445 4.21 -7.45 -25.46
C PRO A 445 3.44 -6.34 -26.22
N LYS A 446 2.37 -6.67 -26.93
CA LYS A 446 1.50 -5.70 -27.58
C LYS A 446 0.47 -5.06 -26.65
N THR A 447 0.25 -5.65 -25.48
CA THR A 447 -0.78 -5.20 -24.51
C THR A 447 -0.22 -4.98 -23.13
N SER A 448 1.10 -5.08 -22.94
CA SER A 448 1.76 -4.92 -21.64
C SER A 448 3.19 -4.41 -21.80
N VAL A 449 3.70 -3.79 -20.75
CA VAL A 449 5.08 -3.29 -20.67
C VAL A 449 6.04 -4.38 -20.18
N LEU A 450 5.58 -5.20 -19.24
CA LEU A 450 6.40 -6.19 -18.53
C LEU A 450 5.91 -7.60 -18.78
N ASN A 451 6.86 -8.54 -18.81
CA ASN A 451 6.59 -9.98 -18.85
C ASN A 451 6.30 -10.54 -17.43
N LYS A 452 6.05 -11.86 -17.37
CA LYS A 452 5.75 -12.57 -16.11
C LYS A 452 6.83 -12.49 -15.03
N PHE A 453 8.05 -12.06 -15.34
CA PHE A 453 9.16 -11.89 -14.41
C PHE A 453 9.44 -10.45 -14.02
N ASN A 454 8.49 -9.53 -14.29
CA ASN A 454 8.68 -8.09 -14.07
C ASN A 454 9.73 -7.43 -14.98
N GLN A 455 10.18 -8.12 -16.01
CA GLN A 455 11.20 -7.69 -16.95
C GLN A 455 10.54 -6.94 -18.11
N VAL A 456 11.09 -5.81 -18.52
CA VAL A 456 10.60 -5.08 -19.70
C VAL A 456 10.70 -5.98 -20.94
N HIS A 457 9.62 -6.13 -21.70
CA HIS A 457 9.56 -7.07 -22.83
C HIS A 457 10.69 -6.85 -23.84
N SER A 458 10.96 -5.61 -24.20
CA SER A 458 11.94 -5.23 -25.24
C SER A 458 13.34 -4.92 -24.70
N VAL A 459 13.53 -4.81 -23.36
CA VAL A 459 14.85 -4.51 -22.76
C VAL A 459 15.08 -5.44 -21.56
N LYS A 460 15.71 -6.58 -21.86
CA LYS A 460 15.78 -7.74 -20.95
C LYS A 460 16.50 -7.51 -19.64
N ASN A 461 17.34 -6.51 -19.52
CA ASN A 461 18.07 -6.18 -18.30
C ASN A 461 17.47 -5.06 -17.47
N VAL A 462 16.18 -4.69 -17.74
CA VAL A 462 15.40 -3.72 -16.95
C VAL A 462 14.21 -4.42 -16.33
N TYR A 463 14.03 -4.22 -15.02
CA TYR A 463 12.94 -4.77 -14.23
C TYR A 463 12.17 -3.66 -13.52
N VAL A 464 10.85 -3.80 -13.40
CA VAL A 464 9.99 -2.89 -12.64
C VAL A 464 9.19 -3.73 -11.64
N THR A 465 9.40 -3.50 -10.35
CA THR A 465 8.86 -4.38 -9.30
C THR A 465 8.03 -3.67 -8.24
N ASP A 466 7.76 -2.39 -8.41
CA ASP A 466 6.84 -1.62 -7.58
C ASP A 466 5.39 -1.69 -8.11
N GLY A 467 4.51 -0.80 -7.65
CA GLY A 467 3.12 -0.78 -8.03
C GLY A 467 2.85 -0.65 -9.53
N ALA A 468 3.79 -0.08 -10.31
CA ALA A 468 3.62 0.05 -11.76
C ALA A 468 3.38 -1.29 -12.45
N CYS A 469 3.95 -2.38 -11.95
CA CYS A 469 3.88 -3.71 -12.56
C CYS A 469 2.52 -4.41 -12.42
N MET A 470 1.64 -3.94 -11.54
CA MET A 470 0.39 -4.60 -11.20
C MET A 470 -0.62 -4.60 -12.35
N THR A 471 -1.28 -5.74 -12.57
CA THR A 471 -2.27 -5.93 -13.64
C THR A 471 -3.70 -5.73 -13.13
N SER A 472 -3.92 -5.92 -11.84
CA SER A 472 -5.12 -5.53 -11.08
C SER A 472 -4.72 -5.16 -9.65
N SER A 473 -5.56 -4.42 -8.93
CA SER A 473 -5.20 -3.95 -7.59
C SER A 473 -5.56 -4.94 -6.48
N GLY A 474 -6.61 -5.76 -6.65
CA GLY A 474 -7.21 -6.45 -5.54
C GLY A 474 -7.74 -5.47 -4.48
N CYS A 475 -8.15 -5.94 -3.33
CA CYS A 475 -8.50 -5.08 -2.19
C CYS A 475 -7.48 -5.17 -1.04
N GLN A 476 -6.42 -5.92 -1.22
CA GLN A 476 -5.36 -6.16 -0.25
C GLN A 476 -4.28 -5.07 -0.34
N ASN A 477 -3.77 -4.60 0.81
CA ASN A 477 -2.64 -3.69 0.81
C ASN A 477 -1.46 -4.29 0.03
N PRO A 478 -0.93 -3.61 -1.00
CA PRO A 478 -0.12 -4.26 -2.03
C PRO A 478 1.36 -4.46 -1.68
N SER A 479 1.88 -3.83 -0.61
CA SER A 479 3.32 -3.77 -0.33
C SER A 479 3.99 -5.14 -0.25
N ILE A 480 3.33 -6.15 0.36
CA ILE A 480 3.92 -7.50 0.42
C ILE A 480 3.98 -8.16 -0.96
N THR A 481 3.04 -7.85 -1.86
CA THR A 481 3.06 -8.33 -3.23
C THR A 481 4.24 -7.74 -4.00
N TYR A 482 4.51 -6.43 -3.85
CA TYR A 482 5.69 -5.80 -4.45
C TYR A 482 6.99 -6.44 -3.94
N MET A 483 7.10 -6.68 -2.63
CA MET A 483 8.27 -7.32 -2.04
C MET A 483 8.47 -8.75 -2.57
N ALA A 484 7.40 -9.53 -2.68
CA ALA A 484 7.46 -10.89 -3.21
C ALA A 484 7.81 -10.92 -4.70
N LEU A 485 7.23 -10.02 -5.50
CA LEU A 485 7.57 -9.84 -6.92
C LEU A 485 9.04 -9.41 -7.09
N THR A 486 9.53 -8.49 -6.25
CA THR A 486 10.94 -8.06 -6.26
C THR A 486 11.89 -9.21 -5.95
N ALA A 487 11.62 -10.00 -4.91
CA ALA A 487 12.44 -11.16 -4.56
C ALA A 487 12.48 -12.19 -5.70
N ARG A 488 11.31 -12.45 -6.32
CA ARG A 488 11.19 -13.34 -7.47
C ARG A 488 11.97 -12.82 -8.70
N ALA A 489 11.82 -11.53 -9.01
CA ALA A 489 12.51 -10.90 -10.13
C ALA A 489 14.03 -10.83 -9.92
N ALA A 490 14.49 -10.57 -8.70
CA ALA A 490 15.91 -10.58 -8.37
C ALA A 490 16.54 -11.97 -8.57
N ASN A 491 15.86 -13.03 -8.11
CA ASN A 491 16.32 -14.40 -8.37
C ASN A 491 16.38 -14.69 -9.88
N HIS A 492 15.33 -14.32 -10.62
CA HIS A 492 15.32 -14.47 -12.08
C HIS A 492 16.49 -13.71 -12.75
N ALA A 493 16.75 -12.47 -12.32
CA ALA A 493 17.85 -11.68 -12.89
C ALA A 493 19.23 -12.33 -12.65
N VAL A 494 19.46 -12.92 -11.48
CA VAL A 494 20.69 -13.68 -11.18
C VAL A 494 20.81 -14.90 -12.09
N ASP A 495 19.73 -15.65 -12.26
CA ASP A 495 19.72 -16.82 -13.15
C ASP A 495 20.03 -16.44 -14.60
N GLU A 496 19.45 -15.34 -15.10
CA GLU A 496 19.67 -14.85 -16.46
C GLU A 496 21.07 -14.26 -16.66
N LEU A 497 21.63 -13.60 -15.64
CA LEU A 497 23.05 -13.17 -15.65
C LEU A 497 24.00 -14.35 -15.72
N ASN A 498 23.77 -15.40 -14.92
CA ASN A 498 24.61 -16.61 -14.92
C ASN A 498 24.56 -17.36 -16.27
N LYS A 499 23.42 -17.30 -16.97
CA LYS A 499 23.24 -17.83 -18.32
C LYS A 499 23.73 -16.89 -19.42
N GLN A 500 24.18 -15.69 -19.08
CA GLN A 500 24.58 -14.63 -20.03
C GLN A 500 23.47 -14.19 -20.99
N ASN A 501 22.20 -14.29 -20.57
CA ASN A 501 21.03 -13.84 -21.34
C ASN A 501 20.75 -12.34 -21.21
N ILE A 502 21.29 -11.71 -20.15
CA ILE A 502 21.16 -10.27 -19.88
C ILE A 502 22.50 -9.64 -19.49
#